data_b86a85a5d03a7613a5807de60791ed74
#
_entry.id   b86a85a5d03a7613a5807de60791ed74
#
_cell.length_a   1.000
_cell.length_b   1.000
_cell.length_c   1.000
_cell.angle_alpha   90.00
_cell.angle_beta   90.00
_cell.angle_gamma   90.00
#
_symmetry.space_group_name_H-M   'P 1'
#
loop_
_entity.id
_entity.type
_entity.pdbx_description
1 polymer ?
#
loop_
_entity_poly.entity_id
_entity_poly.type
_entity_poly.pdbx_seq_one_letter_code
_entity_poly.pdbx_strand_id
1 'polypeptide(L)'
;SSQIEARILVWLAGQEDVVEQFRKGEDVYSNFASKVYNKKIDKRNKVERFVGKTCILGLGYGTGWKKLQHTLETQPPSAKLSDMECQNLVKVYRDLNHEVIDLWQDCDQALGDIASWENGKAPYYIGKHEVLKVTKEGIQLPNGMYIYYPELEWDTSEAKGRFVYKS
;
A
#
# COMPACT_ATOMS: atom_id res chain seq x y z
N SER A 1 2.42 15.47 -4.90
CA SER A 1 1.42 15.52 -3.83
C SER A 1 1.08 14.11 -3.38
N SER A 2 0.90 13.92 -2.09
CA SER A 2 0.59 12.62 -1.47
C SER A 2 -0.67 11.94 -2.03
N GLN A 3 -1.61 12.70 -2.62
CA GLN A 3 -2.79 12.13 -3.29
C GLN A 3 -2.42 11.38 -4.58
N ILE A 4 -1.37 11.77 -5.29
CA ILE A 4 -0.93 11.10 -6.52
C ILE A 4 -0.52 9.66 -6.21
N GLU A 5 0.23 9.44 -5.16
CA GLU A 5 0.67 8.10 -4.74
C GLU A 5 -0.52 7.20 -4.40
N ALA A 6 -1.46 7.70 -3.60
CA ALA A 6 -2.68 6.94 -3.28
C ALA A 6 -3.53 6.64 -4.52
N ARG A 7 -3.67 7.59 -5.44
CA ARG A 7 -4.39 7.40 -6.71
C ARG A 7 -3.75 6.32 -7.58
N ILE A 8 -2.44 6.38 -7.75
CA ILE A 8 -1.70 5.40 -8.56
C ILE A 8 -1.80 4.02 -7.92
N LEU A 9 -1.64 3.91 -6.61
CA LEU A 9 -1.72 2.63 -5.90
C LEU A 9 -3.08 1.94 -6.13
N VAL A 10 -4.19 2.63 -5.89
CA VAL A 10 -5.53 2.04 -6.05
C VAL A 10 -5.86 1.74 -7.50
N TRP A 11 -5.34 2.54 -8.44
CA TRP A 11 -5.51 2.29 -9.86
C TRP A 11 -4.73 1.03 -10.30
N LEU A 12 -3.46 0.91 -9.90
CA LEU A 12 -2.64 -0.28 -10.18
C LEU A 12 -3.23 -1.54 -9.56
N ALA A 13 -3.79 -1.44 -8.37
CA ALA A 13 -4.42 -2.55 -7.68
C ALA A 13 -5.80 -2.93 -8.25
N GLY A 14 -6.47 -2.01 -8.96
CA GLY A 14 -7.85 -2.18 -9.40
C GLY A 14 -8.87 -2.06 -8.27
N GLN A 15 -8.59 -1.23 -7.27
CA GLN A 15 -9.52 -0.90 -6.18
C GLN A 15 -10.54 0.13 -6.68
N GLU A 16 -11.47 -0.31 -7.52
CA GLU A 16 -12.36 0.56 -8.34
C GLU A 16 -13.26 1.46 -7.50
N ASP A 17 -13.71 1.02 -6.34
CA ASP A 17 -14.55 1.84 -5.44
C ASP A 17 -13.79 3.08 -4.96
N VAL A 18 -12.51 2.96 -4.65
CA VAL A 18 -11.64 4.08 -4.24
C VAL A 18 -11.22 4.91 -5.45
N VAL A 19 -10.92 4.29 -6.58
CA VAL A 19 -10.65 4.99 -7.84
C VAL A 19 -11.80 5.91 -8.20
N GLU A 20 -13.04 5.44 -8.07
CA GLU A 20 -14.24 6.22 -8.36
C GLU A 20 -14.42 7.40 -7.39
N GLN A 21 -14.11 7.23 -6.11
CA GLN A 21 -14.10 8.33 -5.15
C GLN A 21 -13.14 9.46 -5.60
N PHE A 22 -11.93 9.10 -6.03
CA PHE A 22 -10.98 10.07 -6.57
C PHE A 22 -11.47 10.73 -7.85
N ARG A 23 -12.11 9.97 -8.76
CA ARG A 23 -12.67 10.48 -10.01
C ARG A 23 -13.77 11.53 -9.77
N LYS A 24 -14.60 11.30 -8.77
CA LYS A 24 -15.66 12.23 -8.34
C LYS A 24 -15.15 13.41 -7.52
N GLY A 25 -13.86 13.47 -7.20
CA GLY A 25 -13.29 14.52 -6.36
C GLY A 25 -13.69 14.43 -4.90
N GLU A 26 -14.10 13.26 -4.41
CA GLU A 26 -14.47 13.04 -3.02
C GLU A 26 -13.27 13.13 -2.09
N ASP A 27 -13.53 13.45 -0.82
CA ASP A 27 -12.51 13.41 0.23
C ASP A 27 -12.34 11.98 0.74
N VAL A 28 -11.48 11.21 0.06
CA VAL A 28 -11.20 9.81 0.38
C VAL A 28 -10.75 9.60 1.82
N TYR A 29 -10.04 10.56 2.40
CA TYR A 29 -9.60 10.50 3.78
C TYR A 29 -10.77 10.58 4.77
N SER A 30 -11.67 11.53 4.55
CA SER A 30 -12.88 11.64 5.35
C SER A 30 -13.82 10.45 5.15
N ASN A 31 -13.92 9.93 3.93
CA ASN A 31 -14.73 8.75 3.64
C ASN A 31 -14.23 7.52 4.41
N PHE A 32 -12.91 7.29 4.42
CA PHE A 32 -12.33 6.21 5.20
C PHE A 32 -12.53 6.41 6.70
N ALA A 33 -12.26 7.61 7.21
CA ALA A 33 -12.48 7.92 8.62
C ALA A 33 -13.96 7.75 9.02
N SER A 34 -14.89 8.10 8.15
CA SER A 34 -16.33 7.91 8.40
C SER A 34 -16.69 6.43 8.62
N LYS A 35 -16.07 5.53 7.88
CA LYS A 35 -16.26 4.09 8.06
C LYS A 35 -15.63 3.58 9.35
N VAL A 36 -14.43 4.06 9.70
CA VAL A 36 -13.74 3.70 10.95
C VAL A 36 -14.53 4.12 12.18
N TYR A 37 -14.97 5.38 12.19
CA TYR A 37 -15.66 5.97 13.35
C TYR A 37 -17.18 5.74 13.34
N ASN A 38 -17.71 5.09 12.32
CA ASN A 38 -19.13 4.83 12.12
C ASN A 38 -20.00 6.10 12.30
N LYS A 39 -19.51 7.22 11.79
CA LYS A 39 -20.18 8.51 11.78
C LYS A 39 -19.68 9.36 10.61
N LYS A 40 -20.48 10.36 10.19
CA LYS A 40 -20.06 11.26 9.14
C LYS A 40 -18.88 12.13 9.59
N ILE A 41 -17.75 11.96 8.90
CA ILE A 41 -16.54 12.76 9.06
C ILE A 41 -16.36 13.63 7.81
N ASP A 42 -15.99 14.88 8.02
CA ASP A 42 -15.65 15.83 6.96
C ASP A 42 -14.43 16.68 7.34
N LYS A 43 -14.12 17.70 6.54
CA LYS A 43 -12.95 18.57 6.75
C LYS A 43 -12.95 19.34 8.09
N ARG A 44 -14.08 19.45 8.77
CA ARG A 44 -14.18 20.09 10.09
C ARG A 44 -13.68 19.18 11.21
N ASN A 45 -13.76 17.86 11.01
CA ASN A 45 -13.27 16.84 11.94
C ASN A 45 -11.77 16.62 11.71
N LYS A 46 -10.94 17.59 12.10
CA LYS A 46 -9.51 17.63 11.75
C LYS A 46 -8.74 16.41 12.22
N VAL A 47 -8.99 15.94 13.45
CA VAL A 47 -8.26 14.81 14.04
C VAL A 47 -8.66 13.49 13.37
N GLU A 48 -9.96 13.22 13.27
CA GLU A 48 -10.47 11.99 12.65
C GLU A 48 -10.08 11.92 11.15
N ARG A 49 -10.17 13.06 10.45
CA ARG A 49 -9.71 13.14 9.06
C ARG A 49 -8.21 12.91 8.93
N PHE A 50 -7.42 13.40 9.88
CA PHE A 50 -5.97 13.15 9.94
C PHE A 50 -5.68 11.66 10.15
N VAL A 51 -6.43 10.97 11.02
CA VAL A 51 -6.34 9.51 11.18
C VAL A 51 -6.63 8.83 9.83
N GLY A 52 -7.70 9.21 9.15
CA GLY A 52 -8.03 8.67 7.83
C GLY A 52 -6.93 8.91 6.80
N LYS A 53 -6.37 10.11 6.74
CA LYS A 53 -5.26 10.44 5.85
C LYS A 53 -4.01 9.59 6.12
N THR A 54 -3.65 9.46 7.39
CA THR A 54 -2.48 8.67 7.80
C THR A 54 -2.66 7.19 7.46
N CYS A 55 -3.86 6.65 7.64
CA CYS A 55 -4.18 5.29 7.25
C CYS A 55 -4.06 5.09 5.72
N ILE A 56 -4.72 5.92 4.93
CA ILE A 56 -4.70 5.80 3.46
C ILE A 56 -3.27 5.89 2.91
N LEU A 57 -2.46 6.81 3.42
CA LEU A 57 -1.09 7.00 2.93
C LEU A 57 -0.12 5.97 3.52
N GLY A 58 -0.18 5.71 4.83
CA GLY A 58 0.76 4.82 5.50
C GLY A 58 0.48 3.34 5.25
N LEU A 59 -0.77 2.93 5.39
CA LEU A 59 -1.14 1.52 5.22
C LEU A 59 -1.08 1.07 3.76
N GLY A 60 -1.19 2.00 2.80
CA GLY A 60 -0.95 1.74 1.39
C GLY A 60 0.46 1.21 1.09
N TYR A 61 1.43 1.52 1.95
CA TYR A 61 2.81 1.01 1.88
C TYR A 61 3.05 -0.22 2.79
N GLY A 62 2.01 -0.88 3.27
CA GLY A 62 2.16 -2.05 4.14
C GLY A 62 2.62 -1.75 5.56
N THR A 63 2.48 -0.51 6.02
CA THR A 63 2.86 -0.10 7.38
C THR A 63 2.08 -0.92 8.43
N GLY A 64 2.78 -1.40 9.44
CA GLY A 64 2.18 -2.08 10.59
C GLY A 64 1.59 -1.10 11.61
N TRP A 65 0.72 -1.61 12.50
CA TRP A 65 0.00 -0.79 13.47
C TRP A 65 0.91 0.00 14.43
N LYS A 66 2.07 -0.53 14.83
CA LYS A 66 3.01 0.18 15.71
C LYS A 66 3.58 1.44 15.06
N LYS A 67 3.98 1.34 13.80
CA LYS A 67 4.48 2.50 13.05
C LYS A 67 3.36 3.49 12.75
N LEU A 68 2.15 3.00 12.47
CA LEU A 68 0.96 3.84 12.32
C LEU A 68 0.69 4.63 13.61
N GLN A 69 0.67 3.96 14.77
CA GLN A 69 0.48 4.59 16.09
C GLN A 69 1.50 5.68 16.35
N HIS A 70 2.78 5.38 16.14
CA HIS A 70 3.86 6.35 16.31
C HIS A 70 3.69 7.58 15.40
N THR A 71 3.32 7.35 14.14
CA THR A 71 3.07 8.46 13.20
C THR A 71 1.89 9.33 13.65
N LEU A 72 0.79 8.71 14.10
CA LEU A 72 -0.38 9.42 14.60
C LEU A 72 -0.08 10.26 15.84
N GLU A 73 0.79 9.78 16.73
CA GLU A 73 1.18 10.51 17.94
C GLU A 73 2.15 11.67 17.66
N THR A 74 3.05 11.50 16.70
CA THR A 74 4.17 12.43 16.47
C THR A 74 3.90 13.48 15.41
N GLN A 75 2.96 13.26 14.49
CA GLN A 75 2.63 14.20 13.43
C GLN A 75 1.41 15.06 13.80
N PRO A 76 1.45 16.39 13.57
CA PRO A 76 0.29 17.24 13.85
C PRO A 76 -0.87 16.95 12.87
N PRO A 77 -2.13 17.07 13.34
CA PRO A 77 -2.64 17.55 14.63
C PRO A 77 -2.50 16.57 15.81
N SER A 78 -1.85 15.44 15.61
CA SER A 78 -1.67 14.31 16.50
C SER A 78 -2.95 13.63 17.01
N ALA A 79 -2.88 12.31 17.12
CA ALA A 79 -3.94 11.49 17.68
C ALA A 79 -3.30 10.39 18.53
N LYS A 80 -3.70 10.31 19.80
CA LYS A 80 -3.23 9.27 20.70
C LYS A 80 -4.26 8.15 20.74
N LEU A 81 -3.95 7.03 20.12
CA LEU A 81 -4.81 5.85 20.04
C LEU A 81 -4.16 4.67 20.75
N SER A 82 -4.99 3.81 21.33
CA SER A 82 -4.53 2.57 21.94
C SER A 82 -4.03 1.57 20.90
N ASP A 83 -3.30 0.56 21.35
CA ASP A 83 -2.84 -0.55 20.51
C ASP A 83 -4.00 -1.22 19.77
N MET A 84 -5.09 -1.47 20.50
CA MET A 84 -6.30 -2.10 19.94
C MET A 84 -6.94 -1.23 18.87
N GLU A 85 -7.04 0.08 19.09
CA GLU A 85 -7.57 1.02 18.08
C GLU A 85 -6.69 1.03 16.83
N CYS A 86 -5.37 1.06 16.97
CA CYS A 86 -4.45 1.03 15.83
C CYS A 86 -4.49 -0.31 15.08
N GLN A 87 -4.62 -1.43 15.78
CA GLN A 87 -4.82 -2.75 15.15
C GLN A 87 -6.14 -2.80 14.38
N ASN A 88 -7.20 -2.22 14.93
CA ASN A 88 -8.50 -2.12 14.24
C ASN A 88 -8.42 -1.25 12.99
N LEU A 89 -7.70 -0.13 13.02
CA LEU A 89 -7.47 0.70 11.83
C LEU A 89 -6.82 -0.09 10.70
N VAL A 90 -5.80 -0.88 11.01
CA VAL A 90 -5.11 -1.75 10.03
C VAL A 90 -6.08 -2.79 9.46
N LYS A 91 -6.88 -3.42 10.33
CA LYS A 91 -7.87 -4.41 9.90
C LYS A 91 -8.92 -3.78 8.97
N VAL A 92 -9.51 -2.66 9.36
CA VAL A 92 -10.52 -1.95 8.55
C VAL A 92 -9.94 -1.54 7.19
N TYR A 93 -8.70 -1.00 7.16
CA TYR A 93 -8.05 -0.65 5.92
C TYR A 93 -7.92 -1.87 4.98
N ARG A 94 -7.43 -2.99 5.50
CA ARG A 94 -7.23 -4.22 4.72
C ARG A 94 -8.54 -4.79 4.20
N ASP A 95 -9.57 -4.80 5.03
CA ASP A 95 -10.89 -5.28 4.64
C ASP A 95 -11.53 -4.42 3.53
N LEU A 96 -11.34 -3.10 3.59
CA LEU A 96 -11.87 -2.16 2.59
C LEU A 96 -11.02 -2.04 1.32
N ASN A 97 -9.75 -2.42 1.36
CA ASN A 97 -8.79 -2.28 0.26
C ASN A 97 -8.14 -3.64 -0.08
N HIS A 98 -8.93 -4.68 -0.17
CA HIS A 98 -8.41 -6.04 -0.40
C HIS A 98 -7.68 -6.19 -1.75
N GLU A 99 -8.04 -5.42 -2.78
CA GLU A 99 -7.32 -5.41 -4.06
C GLU A 99 -5.89 -4.84 -3.90
N VAL A 100 -5.70 -3.86 -3.01
CA VAL A 100 -4.38 -3.34 -2.66
C VAL A 100 -3.55 -4.42 -1.96
N ILE A 101 -4.15 -5.18 -1.05
CA ILE A 101 -3.49 -6.30 -0.36
C ILE A 101 -3.09 -7.39 -1.36
N ASP A 102 -3.96 -7.72 -2.30
CA ASP A 102 -3.67 -8.68 -3.37
C ASP A 102 -2.49 -8.21 -4.23
N LEU A 103 -2.40 -6.92 -4.55
CA LEU A 103 -1.24 -6.35 -5.25
C LEU A 103 0.06 -6.51 -4.45
N TRP A 104 0.03 -6.33 -3.14
CA TRP A 104 1.22 -6.56 -2.31
C TRP A 104 1.68 -8.02 -2.36
N GLN A 105 0.73 -8.95 -2.30
CA GLN A 105 1.02 -10.38 -2.42
C GLN A 105 1.62 -10.70 -3.80
N ASP A 106 1.06 -10.13 -4.86
CA ASP A 106 1.60 -10.27 -6.21
C ASP A 106 3.04 -9.71 -6.32
N CYS A 107 3.31 -8.58 -5.66
CA CYS A 107 4.66 -8.01 -5.61
C CYS A 107 5.64 -8.90 -4.85
N ASP A 108 5.24 -9.46 -3.71
CA ASP A 108 6.07 -10.40 -2.94
C ASP A 108 6.37 -11.66 -3.76
N GLN A 109 5.39 -12.21 -4.45
CA GLN A 109 5.57 -13.34 -5.35
C GLN A 109 6.51 -12.97 -6.50
N ALA A 110 6.36 -11.79 -7.08
CA ALA A 110 7.23 -11.30 -8.16
C ALA A 110 8.70 -11.19 -7.71
N LEU A 111 8.95 -10.68 -6.51
CA LEU A 111 10.31 -10.65 -5.95
C LEU A 111 10.89 -12.05 -5.77
N GLY A 112 10.10 -13.00 -5.29
CA GLY A 112 10.49 -14.41 -5.21
C GLY A 112 10.85 -15.00 -6.57
N ASP A 113 10.03 -14.73 -7.57
CA ASP A 113 10.27 -15.20 -8.95
C ASP A 113 11.53 -14.56 -9.56
N ILE A 114 11.78 -13.27 -9.33
CA ILE A 114 12.98 -12.57 -9.82
C ILE A 114 14.24 -13.15 -9.15
N ALA A 115 14.18 -13.40 -7.84
CA ALA A 115 15.32 -13.96 -7.09
C ALA A 115 15.71 -15.37 -7.56
N SER A 116 14.75 -16.13 -8.06
CA SER A 116 14.94 -17.53 -8.50
C SER A 116 14.35 -17.78 -9.90
N TRP A 117 14.61 -16.89 -10.86
CA TRP A 117 14.03 -16.99 -12.18
C TRP A 117 14.43 -18.29 -12.89
N GLU A 118 13.44 -19.11 -13.19
CA GLU A 118 13.64 -20.40 -13.84
C GLU A 118 13.87 -20.22 -15.36
N ASN A 119 14.75 -21.06 -15.92
CA ASN A 119 14.98 -21.10 -17.36
C ASN A 119 13.68 -21.44 -18.10
N GLY A 120 13.33 -20.62 -19.09
CA GLY A 120 12.12 -20.78 -19.87
C GLY A 120 10.87 -20.16 -19.24
N LYS A 121 10.96 -19.57 -18.06
CA LYS A 121 9.86 -18.81 -17.48
C LYS A 121 9.54 -17.60 -18.34
N ALA A 122 8.27 -17.45 -18.72
CA ALA A 122 7.79 -16.30 -19.47
C ALA A 122 7.54 -15.10 -18.53
N PRO A 123 7.82 -13.86 -18.97
CA PRO A 123 7.36 -12.66 -18.29
C PRO A 123 5.85 -12.64 -18.10
N TYR A 124 5.36 -11.97 -17.05
CA TYR A 124 3.95 -11.86 -16.74
C TYR A 124 3.63 -10.51 -16.13
N TYR A 125 2.33 -10.16 -16.09
CA TYR A 125 1.85 -8.92 -15.51
C TYR A 125 1.30 -9.13 -14.10
N ILE A 126 1.49 -8.12 -13.24
CA ILE A 126 0.86 -8.00 -11.93
C ILE A 126 0.02 -6.73 -11.85
N GLY A 127 -0.94 -6.70 -10.93
CA GLY A 127 -1.90 -5.61 -10.82
C GLY A 127 -2.89 -5.59 -11.98
N LYS A 128 -3.57 -4.46 -12.15
CA LYS A 128 -4.52 -4.21 -13.24
C LYS A 128 -3.86 -3.49 -14.41
N HIS A 129 -4.56 -3.49 -15.56
CA HIS A 129 -4.22 -2.73 -16.77
C HIS A 129 -2.97 -3.23 -17.53
N GLU A 130 -2.36 -4.36 -17.12
CA GLU A 130 -1.17 -4.91 -17.80
C GLU A 130 -0.05 -3.88 -18.00
N VAL A 131 0.27 -3.14 -16.93
CA VAL A 131 1.27 -2.06 -16.96
C VAL A 131 2.53 -2.35 -16.13
N LEU A 132 2.48 -3.33 -15.23
CA LEU A 132 3.62 -3.78 -14.42
C LEU A 132 4.02 -5.17 -14.90
N LYS A 133 5.12 -5.27 -15.65
CA LYS A 133 5.60 -6.52 -16.22
C LYS A 133 6.75 -7.09 -15.41
N VAL A 134 6.58 -8.28 -14.90
CA VAL A 134 7.62 -9.02 -14.16
C VAL A 134 8.48 -9.78 -15.14
N THR A 135 9.79 -9.53 -15.12
CA THR A 135 10.81 -10.20 -15.94
C THR A 135 11.98 -10.65 -15.06
N LYS A 136 12.89 -11.41 -15.62
CA LYS A 136 14.11 -11.81 -14.88
C LYS A 136 15.00 -10.64 -14.46
N GLU A 137 14.90 -9.49 -15.15
CA GLU A 137 15.67 -8.28 -14.85
C GLU A 137 15.05 -7.44 -13.73
N GLY A 138 13.75 -7.61 -13.47
CA GLY A 138 13.01 -6.82 -12.49
C GLY A 138 11.58 -6.54 -12.94
N ILE A 139 11.00 -5.45 -12.46
CA ILE A 139 9.64 -5.03 -12.81
C ILE A 139 9.72 -3.88 -13.81
N GLN A 140 9.22 -4.10 -15.02
CA GLN A 140 9.15 -3.09 -16.06
C GLN A 140 7.91 -2.20 -15.87
N LEU A 141 8.14 -0.90 -15.88
CA LEU A 141 7.12 0.15 -15.77
C LEU A 141 6.53 0.50 -17.14
N PRO A 142 5.36 1.20 -17.18
CA PRO A 142 4.70 1.58 -18.44
C PRO A 142 5.56 2.40 -19.41
N ASN A 143 6.53 3.16 -18.89
CA ASN A 143 7.47 3.96 -19.70
C ASN A 143 8.66 3.14 -20.24
N GLY A 144 8.68 1.82 -20.05
CA GLY A 144 9.75 0.93 -20.47
C GLY A 144 10.96 0.85 -19.52
N MET A 145 11.00 1.70 -18.50
CA MET A 145 12.05 1.63 -17.46
C MET A 145 11.81 0.43 -16.53
N TYR A 146 12.87 -0.02 -15.87
CA TYR A 146 12.82 -1.12 -14.91
C TYR A 146 13.09 -0.65 -13.49
N ILE A 147 12.39 -1.27 -12.55
CA ILE A 147 12.85 -1.32 -11.16
C ILE A 147 13.72 -2.55 -11.07
N TYR A 148 15.04 -2.34 -10.95
CA TYR A 148 16.03 -3.40 -10.84
C TYR A 148 16.25 -3.80 -9.39
N TYR A 149 16.48 -5.10 -9.19
CA TYR A 149 16.83 -5.66 -7.88
C TYR A 149 18.13 -6.48 -8.02
N PRO A 150 19.31 -5.81 -8.15
CA PRO A 150 20.58 -6.53 -8.34
C PRO A 150 20.87 -7.48 -7.18
N GLU A 151 21.24 -8.71 -7.50
CA GLU A 151 21.54 -9.75 -6.50
C GLU A 151 20.43 -9.91 -5.44
N LEU A 152 19.17 -9.94 -5.90
CA LEU A 152 18.02 -10.13 -5.03
C LEU A 152 18.05 -11.51 -4.39
N GLU A 153 18.01 -11.54 -3.06
CA GLU A 153 18.02 -12.79 -2.28
C GLU A 153 17.07 -12.69 -1.07
N TRP A 154 16.70 -13.85 -0.55
CA TRP A 154 15.93 -13.94 0.67
C TRP A 154 16.85 -14.02 1.88
N ASP A 155 16.89 -12.97 2.69
CA ASP A 155 17.69 -12.87 3.91
C ASP A 155 16.90 -13.39 5.11
N THR A 156 17.45 -14.39 5.80
CA THR A 156 16.89 -15.00 7.01
C THR A 156 17.64 -14.62 8.29
N SER A 157 18.52 -13.62 8.22
CA SER A 157 19.32 -13.18 9.39
C SER A 157 18.46 -12.61 10.52
N GLU A 158 17.26 -12.12 10.20
CA GLU A 158 16.26 -11.68 11.17
C GLU A 158 15.16 -12.73 11.33
N ALA A 159 14.47 -12.72 12.48
CA ALA A 159 13.40 -13.68 12.79
C ALA A 159 12.27 -13.71 11.75
N LYS A 160 12.04 -12.58 11.07
CA LYS A 160 11.17 -12.47 9.91
C LYS A 160 12.04 -12.22 8.68
N GLY A 161 12.16 -13.23 7.82
CA GLY A 161 12.90 -13.11 6.56
C GLY A 161 12.39 -11.93 5.70
N ARG A 162 13.28 -11.40 4.86
CA ARG A 162 12.98 -10.32 3.91
C ARG A 162 13.81 -10.45 2.65
N PHE A 163 13.31 -9.88 1.56
CA PHE A 163 14.11 -9.70 0.36
C PHE A 163 15.12 -8.56 0.55
N VAL A 164 16.36 -8.81 0.15
CA VAL A 164 17.46 -7.83 0.12
C VAL A 164 18.11 -7.81 -1.24
N TYR A 165 18.63 -6.68 -1.66
CA TYR A 165 19.34 -6.52 -2.92
C TYR A 165 20.48 -5.50 -2.74
N LYS A 166 21.47 -5.55 -3.64
CA LYS A 166 22.54 -4.54 -3.65
C LYS A 166 22.06 -3.26 -4.34
N SER A 167 22.22 -2.14 -3.65
CA SER A 167 21.94 -0.82 -4.18
C SER A 167 23.14 -0.26 -4.96
#